data_b1d1ece95ed5c14a398705ad06663a36
#
_entry.id   b1d1ece95ed5c14a398705ad06663a36
#
_cell.length_a   1.000
_cell.length_b   1.000
_cell.length_c   1.000
_cell.angle_alpha   90.00
_cell.angle_beta   90.00
_cell.angle_gamma   90.00
#
_symmetry.space_group_name_H-M   'P 1'
#
loop_
_entity.id
_entity.type
_entity.pdbx_description
1 polymer ?
#
loop_
_entity_poly.entity_id
_entity_poly.type
_entity_poly.pdbx_seq_one_letter_code
_entity_poly.pdbx_strand_id
1 'polypeptide(L)'
;LGIAIFSILGSCFLPYRTSPLILLGTYASLTGGDGSINFVKFMLYVVPLIFILLVVYLLVCRFIFRVNIQSLKNIDMNFIDENALVLNKRQKIVMGSLVAFIVLAILQSLLPGDAGLGLLLTRMTTTGIVMLMLVLLLWVKVDGKHLIDISSLAQKGIVWDMMLLFIIIFPLSDLMMGEDTGIRTCLVNLLTPIFSDISPMIFMVAVLALPAILTNFANNIVVAMIFLQIICSIGPSLGIDTYPLVMCLLLLGNIAFYTPAASGPAAMVFGNTEW
;
A
#
# COMPACT_ATOMS: atom_id res chain seq x y z
N LEU A 1 -13.74 -13.62 7.12
CA LEU A 1 -12.70 -13.65 6.09
C LEU A 1 -12.97 -12.59 4.99
N GLY A 2 -14.18 -12.55 4.42
CA GLY A 2 -14.53 -11.58 3.38
C GLY A 2 -14.26 -10.13 3.77
N ILE A 3 -14.73 -9.69 4.93
CA ILE A 3 -14.51 -8.33 5.43
C ILE A 3 -13.01 -8.02 5.55
N ALA A 4 -12.21 -8.98 6.00
CA ALA A 4 -10.76 -8.81 6.12
C ALA A 4 -10.09 -8.62 4.76
N ILE A 5 -10.46 -9.44 3.76
CA ILE A 5 -9.94 -9.32 2.38
C ILE A 5 -10.35 -7.98 1.77
N PHE A 6 -11.62 -7.58 1.89
CA PHE A 6 -12.10 -6.29 1.39
C PHE A 6 -11.42 -5.11 2.08
N SER A 7 -11.18 -5.19 3.39
CA SER A 7 -10.47 -4.15 4.14
C SER A 7 -9.03 -3.97 3.63
N ILE A 8 -8.33 -5.07 3.37
CA ILE A 8 -6.96 -5.00 2.85
C ILE A 8 -6.93 -4.50 1.41
N LEU A 9 -7.76 -5.04 0.52
CA LEU A 9 -7.85 -4.57 -0.86
C LEU A 9 -8.24 -3.09 -0.91
N GLY A 10 -9.23 -2.66 -0.11
CA GLY A 10 -9.63 -1.27 0.01
C GLY A 10 -8.51 -0.37 0.51
N SER A 11 -7.67 -0.86 1.41
CA SER A 11 -6.53 -0.10 1.91
C SER A 11 -5.40 0.11 0.89
N CYS A 12 -5.36 -0.70 -0.17
CA CYS A 12 -4.38 -0.57 -1.26
C CYS A 12 -4.78 0.47 -2.31
N PHE A 13 -5.98 1.05 -2.25
CA PHE A 13 -6.38 2.11 -3.19
C PHE A 13 -5.52 3.38 -3.10
N LEU A 14 -4.94 3.65 -1.95
CA LEU A 14 -4.15 4.86 -1.74
C LEU A 14 -2.65 4.52 -1.69
N PRO A 15 -1.80 5.19 -2.49
CA PRO A 15 -0.36 4.95 -2.49
C PRO A 15 0.35 5.46 -1.23
N TYR A 16 -0.35 6.18 -0.37
CA TYR A 16 0.19 6.83 0.83
C TYR A 16 0.13 5.97 2.09
N ARG A 17 -0.26 4.71 1.95
CA ARG A 17 -0.09 3.73 3.00
C ARG A 17 1.38 3.32 3.08
N THR A 18 1.82 2.89 4.24
CA THR A 18 3.20 2.51 4.54
C THR A 18 3.84 1.59 3.49
N SER A 19 3.18 0.50 3.15
CA SER A 19 3.72 -0.51 2.23
C SER A 19 3.84 0.02 0.78
N PRO A 20 2.80 0.61 0.17
CA PRO A 20 2.93 1.26 -1.14
C PRO A 20 3.97 2.36 -1.16
N LEU A 21 4.01 3.22 -0.11
CA LEU A 21 4.92 4.35 -0.06
C LEU A 21 6.39 3.90 -0.10
N ILE A 22 6.75 2.90 0.70
CA ILE A 22 8.09 2.35 0.75
C ILE A 22 8.44 1.68 -0.57
N LEU A 23 7.58 0.78 -1.04
CA LEU A 23 7.85 -0.01 -2.23
C LEU A 23 8.02 0.87 -3.47
N LEU A 24 7.13 1.84 -3.66
CA LEU A 24 7.17 2.75 -4.80
C LEU A 24 8.29 3.78 -4.67
N GLY A 25 8.57 4.27 -3.48
CA GLY A 25 9.71 5.16 -3.23
C GLY A 25 11.03 4.48 -3.56
N THR A 26 11.21 3.24 -3.09
CA THR A 26 12.40 2.45 -3.42
C THR A 26 12.45 2.10 -4.91
N TYR A 27 11.32 1.73 -5.52
CA TYR A 27 11.26 1.47 -6.95
C TYR A 27 11.71 2.70 -7.76
N ALA A 28 11.23 3.88 -7.41
CA ALA A 28 11.62 5.12 -8.08
C ALA A 28 13.13 5.40 -7.94
N SER A 29 13.70 5.22 -6.75
CA SER A 29 15.14 5.37 -6.54
C SER A 29 15.98 4.36 -7.36
N LEU A 30 15.50 3.10 -7.47
CA LEU A 30 16.16 2.04 -8.24
C LEU A 30 16.13 2.28 -9.75
N THR A 31 15.08 2.96 -10.24
CA THR A 31 14.90 3.24 -11.66
C THR A 31 15.39 4.63 -12.07
N GLY A 32 16.10 5.34 -11.18
CA GLY A 32 16.66 6.67 -11.44
C GLY A 32 15.63 7.79 -11.42
N GLY A 33 14.47 7.55 -10.80
CA GLY A 33 13.43 8.56 -10.57
C GLY A 33 13.74 9.45 -9.35
N ASP A 34 12.97 10.53 -9.21
CA ASP A 34 13.05 11.48 -8.10
C ASP A 34 12.36 11.01 -6.80
N GLY A 35 11.93 9.76 -6.74
CA GLY A 35 11.18 9.19 -5.62
C GLY A 35 9.72 9.64 -5.58
N SER A 36 9.26 10.44 -6.54
CA SER A 36 7.87 10.90 -6.59
C SER A 36 6.92 9.80 -7.08
N ILE A 37 5.79 9.66 -6.38
CA ILE A 37 4.75 8.72 -6.76
C ILE A 37 3.73 9.46 -7.62
N ASN A 38 3.62 9.06 -8.90
CA ASN A 38 2.54 9.56 -9.74
C ASN A 38 1.23 8.88 -9.36
N PHE A 39 0.36 9.63 -8.67
CA PHE A 39 -0.91 9.15 -8.15
C PHE A 39 -1.82 8.59 -9.26
N VAL A 40 -1.92 9.30 -10.38
CA VAL A 40 -2.79 8.88 -11.50
C VAL A 40 -2.28 7.58 -12.13
N LYS A 41 -0.96 7.50 -12.38
CA LYS A 41 -0.35 6.29 -12.91
C LYS A 41 -0.55 5.11 -11.96
N PHE A 42 -0.38 5.31 -10.65
CA PHE A 42 -0.65 4.31 -9.64
C PHE A 42 -2.11 3.82 -9.70
N MET A 43 -3.08 4.74 -9.67
CA MET A 43 -4.50 4.40 -9.71
C MET A 43 -4.89 3.63 -10.97
N LEU A 44 -4.32 4.00 -12.11
CA LEU A 44 -4.59 3.36 -13.40
C LEU A 44 -4.24 1.87 -13.42
N TYR A 45 -3.21 1.46 -12.67
CA TYR A 45 -2.81 0.06 -12.55
C TYR A 45 -3.51 -0.66 -11.38
N VAL A 46 -3.57 -0.02 -10.22
CA VAL A 46 -4.01 -0.68 -8.99
C VAL A 46 -5.53 -0.86 -8.95
N VAL A 47 -6.31 0.11 -9.44
CA VAL A 47 -7.79 0.02 -9.41
C VAL A 47 -8.31 -1.16 -10.24
N PRO A 48 -7.89 -1.34 -11.52
CA PRO A 48 -8.30 -2.51 -12.29
C PRO A 48 -7.88 -3.82 -11.64
N LEU A 49 -6.66 -3.90 -11.08
CA LEU A 49 -6.17 -5.10 -10.42
C LEU A 49 -7.01 -5.45 -9.18
N ILE A 50 -7.32 -4.46 -8.35
CA ILE A 50 -8.21 -4.66 -7.18
C ILE A 50 -9.59 -5.13 -7.63
N PHE A 51 -10.13 -4.53 -8.69
CA PHE A 51 -11.43 -4.92 -9.21
C PHE A 51 -11.44 -6.36 -9.74
N ILE A 52 -10.40 -6.76 -10.47
CA ILE A 52 -10.24 -8.16 -10.94
C ILE A 52 -10.16 -9.12 -9.75
N LEU A 53 -9.33 -8.81 -8.73
CA LEU A 53 -9.20 -9.65 -7.54
C LEU A 53 -10.53 -9.77 -6.78
N LEU A 54 -11.29 -8.68 -6.69
CA LEU A 54 -12.61 -8.67 -6.07
C LEU A 54 -13.59 -9.54 -6.82
N VAL A 55 -13.65 -9.44 -8.15
CA VAL A 55 -14.50 -10.29 -8.99
C VAL A 55 -14.11 -11.75 -8.86
N VAL A 56 -12.82 -12.08 -8.93
CA VAL A 56 -12.32 -13.45 -8.74
C VAL A 56 -12.72 -13.99 -7.36
N TYR A 57 -12.54 -13.19 -6.30
CA TYR A 57 -12.96 -13.57 -4.95
C TYR A 57 -14.47 -13.86 -4.87
N LEU A 58 -15.32 -13.02 -5.45
CA LEU A 58 -16.77 -13.23 -5.47
C LEU A 58 -17.15 -14.49 -6.25
N LEU A 59 -16.47 -14.76 -7.38
CA LEU A 59 -16.68 -15.98 -8.17
C LEU A 59 -16.28 -17.22 -7.36
N VAL A 60 -15.14 -17.18 -6.68
CA VAL A 60 -14.68 -18.28 -5.81
C VAL A 60 -15.70 -18.52 -4.68
N CYS A 61 -16.17 -17.46 -4.01
CA CYS A 61 -17.19 -17.59 -2.97
C CYS A 61 -18.49 -18.18 -3.50
N ARG A 62 -18.91 -17.81 -4.70
CA ARG A 62 -20.16 -18.26 -5.31
C ARG A 62 -20.08 -19.70 -5.82
N PHE A 63 -19.01 -20.05 -6.54
CA PHE A 63 -18.92 -21.30 -7.28
C PHE A 63 -18.19 -22.41 -6.51
N ILE A 64 -17.13 -22.06 -5.76
CA ILE A 64 -16.31 -23.05 -5.04
C ILE A 64 -16.86 -23.23 -3.63
N PHE A 65 -16.94 -22.17 -2.84
CA PHE A 65 -17.37 -22.26 -1.44
C PHE A 65 -18.89 -22.32 -1.27
N ARG A 66 -19.66 -21.91 -2.29
CA ARG A 66 -21.15 -21.92 -2.27
C ARG A 66 -21.70 -21.35 -0.96
N VAL A 67 -21.15 -20.20 -0.53
CA VAL A 67 -21.48 -19.57 0.75
C VAL A 67 -22.99 -19.37 0.88
N ASN A 68 -23.58 -19.91 1.94
CA ASN A 68 -25.00 -19.72 2.22
C ASN A 68 -25.23 -18.32 2.81
N ILE A 69 -25.87 -17.44 2.02
CA ILE A 69 -26.17 -16.06 2.39
C ILE A 69 -27.56 -15.89 3.04
N GLN A 70 -28.29 -17.00 3.28
CA GLN A 70 -29.65 -16.91 3.85
C GLN A 70 -29.65 -16.25 5.26
N SER A 71 -28.63 -16.54 6.05
CA SER A 71 -28.46 -15.90 7.37
C SER A 71 -28.28 -14.38 7.28
N LEU A 72 -27.69 -13.86 6.18
CA LEU A 72 -27.50 -12.43 5.96
C LEU A 72 -28.78 -11.71 5.53
N LYS A 73 -29.75 -12.43 4.92
CA LYS A 73 -31.03 -11.83 4.51
C LYS A 73 -31.94 -11.47 5.70
N ASN A 74 -31.73 -12.09 6.84
CA ASN A 74 -32.53 -11.93 8.03
C ASN A 74 -31.88 -11.05 9.09
N ILE A 75 -30.80 -10.31 8.73
CA ILE A 75 -30.20 -9.36 9.64
C ILE A 75 -31.16 -8.17 9.80
N ASP A 76 -31.62 -7.97 11.02
CA ASP A 76 -32.39 -6.80 11.37
C ASP A 76 -31.48 -5.58 11.37
N MET A 77 -31.72 -4.65 10.44
CA MET A 77 -30.93 -3.42 10.28
C MET A 77 -31.29 -2.35 11.32
N ASN A 78 -32.27 -2.59 12.18
CA ASN A 78 -32.72 -1.63 13.18
C ASN A 78 -31.72 -1.38 14.31
N PHE A 79 -30.64 -2.17 14.41
CA PHE A 79 -29.56 -1.91 15.37
C PHE A 79 -28.60 -0.79 14.93
N ILE A 80 -28.69 -0.33 13.68
CA ILE A 80 -27.92 0.83 13.23
C ILE A 80 -28.64 2.08 13.69
N ASP A 81 -28.13 2.71 14.75
CA ASP A 81 -28.63 4.00 15.20
C ASP A 81 -28.43 5.04 14.08
N GLU A 82 -29.53 5.57 13.52
CA GLU A 82 -29.48 6.59 12.46
C GLU A 82 -28.68 7.81 12.90
N ASN A 83 -28.62 8.13 14.19
CA ASN A 83 -27.81 9.20 14.73
C ASN A 83 -26.30 8.92 14.66
N ALA A 84 -25.89 7.65 14.63
CA ALA A 84 -24.49 7.25 14.46
C ALA A 84 -23.97 7.54 13.03
N LEU A 85 -24.86 7.71 12.06
CA LEU A 85 -24.51 8.04 10.67
C LEU A 85 -24.30 9.56 10.48
N VAL A 86 -24.68 10.40 11.43
CA VAL A 86 -24.52 11.85 11.34
C VAL A 86 -23.10 12.25 11.74
N LEU A 87 -22.32 12.65 10.76
CA LEU A 87 -20.95 13.13 10.99
C LEU A 87 -20.93 14.37 11.90
N ASN A 88 -20.17 14.30 12.98
CA ASN A 88 -19.92 15.45 13.86
C ASN A 88 -19.10 16.52 13.13
N LYS A 89 -19.14 17.77 13.59
CA LYS A 89 -18.38 18.91 13.00
C LYS A 89 -16.89 18.56 12.83
N ARG A 90 -16.27 17.93 13.81
CA ARG A 90 -14.86 17.49 13.75
C ARG A 90 -14.62 16.48 12.63
N GLN A 91 -15.48 15.48 12.52
CA GLN A 91 -15.41 14.45 11.48
C GLN A 91 -15.59 15.06 10.09
N LYS A 92 -16.51 16.04 9.93
CA LYS A 92 -16.70 16.74 8.64
C LYS A 92 -15.45 17.49 8.19
N ILE A 93 -14.75 18.16 9.11
CA ILE A 93 -13.51 18.88 8.80
C ILE A 93 -12.40 17.89 8.39
N VAL A 94 -12.24 16.80 9.15
CA VAL A 94 -11.24 15.76 8.81
C VAL A 94 -11.55 15.09 7.48
N MET A 95 -12.82 14.76 7.22
CA MET A 95 -13.23 14.21 5.92
C MET A 95 -12.99 15.21 4.78
N GLY A 96 -13.32 16.48 5.01
CA GLY A 96 -13.05 17.56 4.04
C GLY A 96 -11.55 17.70 3.74
N SER A 97 -10.71 17.61 4.77
CA SER A 97 -9.25 17.66 4.59
C SER A 97 -8.71 16.44 3.83
N LEU A 98 -9.26 15.25 4.06
CA LEU A 98 -8.91 14.06 3.30
C LEU A 98 -9.28 14.20 1.81
N VAL A 99 -10.49 14.69 1.53
CA VAL A 99 -10.91 14.96 0.15
C VAL A 99 -10.03 16.01 -0.50
N ALA A 100 -9.71 17.11 0.20
CA ALA A 100 -8.81 18.15 -0.29
C ALA A 100 -7.41 17.60 -0.59
N PHE A 101 -6.87 16.73 0.28
CA PHE A 101 -5.60 16.04 0.04
C PHE A 101 -5.65 15.19 -1.23
N ILE A 102 -6.68 14.37 -1.42
CA ILE A 102 -6.83 13.54 -2.62
C ILE A 102 -6.90 14.41 -3.89
N VAL A 103 -7.67 15.50 -3.83
CA VAL A 103 -7.78 16.44 -4.96
C VAL A 103 -6.42 17.08 -5.28
N LEU A 104 -5.67 17.54 -4.28
CA LEU A 104 -4.35 18.11 -4.48
C LEU A 104 -3.33 17.09 -5.02
N ALA A 105 -3.38 15.84 -4.56
CA ALA A 105 -2.54 14.77 -5.07
C ALA A 105 -2.85 14.43 -6.55
N ILE A 106 -4.13 14.44 -6.92
CA ILE A 106 -4.55 14.27 -8.31
C ILE A 106 -4.09 15.48 -9.16
N LEU A 107 -4.30 16.70 -8.68
CA LEU A 107 -3.87 17.92 -9.37
C LEU A 107 -2.35 17.94 -9.57
N GLN A 108 -1.56 17.53 -8.57
CA GLN A 108 -0.11 17.40 -8.68
C GLN A 108 0.29 16.46 -9.84
N SER A 109 -0.47 15.37 -10.06
CA SER A 109 -0.17 14.40 -11.11
C SER A 109 -0.66 14.81 -12.50
N LEU A 110 -1.67 15.69 -12.58
CA LEU A 110 -2.29 16.10 -13.83
C LEU A 110 -1.74 17.43 -14.37
N LEU A 111 -1.34 18.35 -13.48
CA LEU A 111 -0.88 19.67 -13.90
C LEU A 111 0.56 19.62 -14.41
N PRO A 112 0.87 20.36 -15.50
CA PRO A 112 2.25 20.53 -15.95
C PRO A 112 3.10 21.16 -14.85
N GLY A 113 4.29 20.59 -14.59
CA GLY A 113 5.20 21.07 -13.55
C GLY A 113 5.96 22.35 -13.88
N ASP A 114 5.70 22.98 -15.03
CA ASP A 114 6.54 24.04 -15.59
C ASP A 114 6.19 25.45 -15.07
N ALA A 115 4.93 25.69 -14.68
CA ALA A 115 4.49 27.01 -14.26
C ALA A 115 3.30 26.99 -13.27
N GLY A 116 3.13 28.09 -12.55
CA GLY A 116 1.98 28.37 -11.72
C GLY A 116 1.78 27.35 -10.59
N LEU A 117 0.54 26.92 -10.41
CA LEU A 117 0.14 25.99 -9.35
C LEU A 117 0.79 24.60 -9.52
N GLY A 118 0.97 24.15 -10.77
CA GLY A 118 1.62 22.88 -11.07
C GLY A 118 3.06 22.86 -10.59
N LEU A 119 3.84 23.91 -10.87
CA LEU A 119 5.21 24.05 -10.39
C LEU A 119 5.29 24.05 -8.86
N LEU A 120 4.37 24.75 -8.20
CA LEU A 120 4.34 24.82 -6.73
C LEU A 120 4.03 23.43 -6.14
N LEU A 121 3.04 22.75 -6.64
CA LEU A 121 2.67 21.41 -6.17
C LEU A 121 3.79 20.39 -6.44
N THR A 122 4.43 20.44 -7.59
CA THR A 122 5.56 19.56 -7.93
C THR A 122 6.75 19.79 -7.02
N ARG A 123 7.09 21.05 -6.72
CA ARG A 123 8.17 21.39 -5.77
C ARG A 123 7.85 21.00 -4.33
N MET A 124 6.60 21.13 -3.91
CA MET A 124 6.18 20.72 -2.57
C MET A 124 6.26 19.20 -2.38
N THR A 125 6.16 18.44 -3.44
CA THR A 125 5.99 16.98 -3.40
C THR A 125 4.73 16.56 -2.63
N THR A 126 4.35 15.29 -2.69
CA THR A 126 3.21 14.78 -1.92
C THR A 126 3.43 14.91 -0.41
N THR A 127 4.67 14.72 0.04
CA THR A 127 5.05 14.88 1.46
C THR A 127 4.82 16.30 1.95
N GLY A 128 5.19 17.30 1.16
CA GLY A 128 4.94 18.71 1.49
C GLY A 128 3.45 19.04 1.58
N ILE A 129 2.63 18.49 0.68
CA ILE A 129 1.16 18.64 0.73
C ILE A 129 0.60 18.06 2.03
N VAL A 130 1.02 16.84 2.42
CA VAL A 130 0.61 16.21 3.69
C VAL A 130 1.01 17.06 4.88
N MET A 131 2.27 17.54 4.91
CA MET A 131 2.77 18.40 6.00
C MET A 131 2.00 19.72 6.09
N LEU A 132 1.71 20.35 4.96
CA LEU A 132 0.88 21.55 4.92
C LEU A 132 -0.52 21.29 5.50
N MET A 133 -1.17 20.21 5.06
CA MET A 133 -2.49 19.83 5.57
C MET A 133 -2.48 19.56 7.08
N LEU A 134 -1.43 18.87 7.56
CA LEU A 134 -1.27 18.61 8.99
C LEU A 134 -1.15 19.91 9.77
N VAL A 135 -0.30 20.86 9.34
CA VAL A 135 -0.13 22.16 9.97
C VAL A 135 -1.45 22.94 9.99
N LEU A 136 -2.19 22.94 8.89
CA LEU A 136 -3.50 23.60 8.83
C LEU A 136 -4.49 22.98 9.82
N LEU A 137 -4.55 21.65 9.93
CA LEU A 137 -5.42 20.96 10.86
C LEU A 137 -5.06 21.20 12.32
N LEU A 138 -3.78 21.41 12.64
CA LEU A 138 -3.31 21.76 13.98
C LEU A 138 -3.79 23.15 14.42
N TRP A 139 -3.96 24.09 13.48
CA TRP A 139 -4.46 25.43 13.76
C TRP A 139 -5.97 25.50 13.89
N VAL A 140 -6.69 24.56 13.32
CA VAL A 140 -8.16 24.53 13.39
C VAL A 140 -8.62 24.24 14.83
N LYS A 141 -9.53 25.09 15.31
CA LYS A 141 -10.21 24.92 16.60
C LYS A 141 -11.68 24.64 16.38
N VAL A 142 -12.21 23.66 17.10
CA VAL A 142 -13.63 23.31 17.12
C VAL A 142 -14.08 23.30 18.58
N ASP A 143 -15.11 24.08 18.88
CA ASP A 143 -15.66 24.23 20.25
C ASP A 143 -14.58 24.64 21.28
N GLY A 144 -13.70 25.57 20.90
CA GLY A 144 -12.63 26.13 21.75
C GLY A 144 -11.42 25.20 21.99
N LYS A 145 -11.44 23.97 21.45
CA LYS A 145 -10.32 23.01 21.55
C LYS A 145 -9.68 22.79 20.17
N HIS A 146 -8.38 22.58 20.15
CA HIS A 146 -7.69 22.21 18.90
C HIS A 146 -8.28 20.93 18.34
N LEU A 147 -8.41 20.87 17.02
CA LEU A 147 -8.93 19.68 16.31
C LEU A 147 -8.01 18.49 16.52
N ILE A 148 -6.70 18.73 16.44
CA ILE A 148 -5.64 17.75 16.67
C ILE A 148 -4.78 18.23 17.83
N ASP A 149 -4.55 17.37 18.82
CA ASP A 149 -3.57 17.58 19.87
C ASP A 149 -2.30 16.81 19.51
N ILE A 150 -1.18 17.56 19.40
CA ILE A 150 0.13 17.01 19.00
C ILE A 150 0.57 15.92 19.98
N SER A 151 0.36 16.12 21.29
CA SER A 151 0.77 15.16 22.30
C SER A 151 0.03 13.83 22.13
N SER A 152 -1.30 13.90 21.96
CA SER A 152 -2.14 12.74 21.73
C SER A 152 -1.82 12.07 20.38
N LEU A 153 -1.54 12.85 19.33
CA LEU A 153 -1.14 12.34 18.03
C LEU A 153 0.19 11.59 18.11
N ALA A 154 1.19 12.15 18.80
CA ALA A 154 2.50 11.52 18.96
C ALA A 154 2.43 10.22 19.77
N GLN A 155 1.58 10.18 20.82
CA GLN A 155 1.48 9.01 21.68
C GLN A 155 0.60 7.88 21.11
N LYS A 156 -0.49 8.24 20.42
CA LYS A 156 -1.51 7.28 19.98
C LYS A 156 -1.66 7.16 18.47
N GLY A 157 -1.30 8.20 17.73
CA GLY A 157 -1.44 8.25 16.27
C GLY A 157 -0.20 7.74 15.52
N ILE A 158 0.98 7.82 16.15
CA ILE A 158 2.23 7.33 15.55
C ILE A 158 2.47 5.90 16.02
N VAL A 159 2.59 4.98 15.08
CA VAL A 159 3.00 3.60 15.35
C VAL A 159 4.53 3.58 15.42
N TRP A 160 5.09 3.80 16.60
CA TRP A 160 6.53 3.94 16.81
C TRP A 160 7.33 2.72 16.38
N ASP A 161 6.78 1.50 16.55
CA ASP A 161 7.41 0.26 16.09
C ASP A 161 7.64 0.27 14.58
N MET A 162 6.69 0.81 13.81
CA MET A 162 6.85 1.00 12.36
C MET A 162 7.88 2.06 12.02
N MET A 163 7.96 3.16 12.78
CA MET A 163 8.98 4.19 12.58
C MET A 163 10.39 3.66 12.80
N LEU A 164 10.59 2.88 13.87
CA LEU A 164 11.87 2.22 14.15
C LEU A 164 12.23 1.23 13.03
N LEU A 165 11.24 0.47 12.55
CA LEU A 165 11.44 -0.45 11.44
C LEU A 165 11.88 0.29 10.17
N PHE A 166 11.33 1.48 9.89
CA PHE A 166 11.74 2.28 8.72
C PHE A 166 13.16 2.83 8.84
N ILE A 167 13.55 3.31 10.03
CA ILE A 167 14.91 3.77 10.29
C ILE A 167 15.94 2.69 9.97
N ILE A 168 15.58 1.41 10.11
CA ILE A 168 16.46 0.28 9.81
C ILE A 168 16.34 -0.16 8.34
N ILE A 169 15.11 -0.28 7.82
CA ILE A 169 14.88 -0.83 6.47
C ILE A 169 15.41 0.09 5.38
N PHE A 170 15.24 1.41 5.49
CA PHE A 170 15.70 2.33 4.44
C PHE A 170 17.22 2.26 4.25
N PRO A 171 18.06 2.46 5.29
CA PRO A 171 19.50 2.33 5.12
C PRO A 171 19.92 0.91 4.69
N LEU A 172 19.24 -0.14 5.18
CA LEU A 172 19.53 -1.51 4.77
C LEU A 172 19.23 -1.71 3.28
N SER A 173 18.13 -1.16 2.77
CA SER A 173 17.82 -1.17 1.35
C SER A 173 18.87 -0.45 0.51
N ASP A 174 19.29 0.75 0.96
CA ASP A 174 20.33 1.51 0.29
C ASP A 174 21.67 0.75 0.28
N LEU A 175 22.04 0.11 1.39
CA LEU A 175 23.21 -0.75 1.47
C LEU A 175 23.12 -1.97 0.53
N MET A 176 21.96 -2.62 0.47
CA MET A 176 21.75 -3.77 -0.43
C MET A 176 21.79 -3.39 -1.90
N MET A 177 21.43 -2.15 -2.24
CA MET A 177 21.37 -1.66 -3.63
C MET A 177 22.61 -0.86 -4.04
N GLY A 178 23.40 -0.41 -3.06
CA GLY A 178 24.64 0.34 -3.31
C GLY A 178 25.62 -0.47 -4.17
N GLU A 179 26.17 0.14 -5.18
CA GLU A 179 27.18 -0.47 -6.04
C GLU A 179 28.44 -0.86 -5.24
N ASP A 180 28.75 -0.06 -4.23
CA ASP A 180 29.93 -0.21 -3.37
C ASP A 180 29.89 -1.46 -2.49
N THR A 181 28.71 -1.96 -2.15
CA THR A 181 28.55 -3.12 -1.26
C THR A 181 28.73 -4.46 -1.97
N GLY A 182 28.56 -4.48 -3.29
CA GLY A 182 28.60 -5.70 -4.10
C GLY A 182 27.45 -6.70 -3.82
N ILE A 183 26.54 -6.39 -2.88
CA ILE A 183 25.42 -7.28 -2.52
C ILE A 183 24.49 -7.46 -3.73
N ARG A 184 24.13 -6.37 -4.40
CA ARG A 184 23.31 -6.41 -5.61
C ARG A 184 23.95 -7.28 -6.68
N THR A 185 25.26 -7.08 -6.93
CA THR A 185 26.02 -7.84 -7.92
C THR A 185 26.07 -9.32 -7.55
N CYS A 186 26.28 -9.63 -6.28
CA CYS A 186 26.25 -11.00 -5.77
C CYS A 186 24.87 -11.65 -5.98
N LEU A 187 23.78 -10.98 -5.61
CA LEU A 187 22.41 -11.46 -5.81
C LEU A 187 22.09 -11.67 -7.30
N VAL A 188 22.46 -10.72 -8.14
CA VAL A 188 22.25 -10.83 -9.59
C VAL A 188 23.03 -12.02 -10.14
N ASN A 189 24.33 -12.16 -9.82
CA ASN A 189 25.15 -13.26 -10.30
C ASN A 189 24.66 -14.63 -9.79
N LEU A 190 24.08 -14.69 -8.62
CA LEU A 190 23.56 -15.92 -8.03
C LEU A 190 22.19 -16.31 -8.63
N LEU A 191 21.37 -15.31 -8.96
CA LEU A 191 20.00 -15.52 -9.44
C LEU A 191 19.96 -15.56 -10.99
N THR A 192 20.82 -14.84 -11.70
CA THR A 192 20.84 -14.81 -13.17
C THR A 192 20.95 -16.22 -13.77
N PRO A 193 21.83 -17.14 -13.32
CA PRO A 193 21.87 -18.49 -13.87
C PRO A 193 20.57 -19.28 -13.69
N ILE A 194 19.85 -19.00 -12.58
CA ILE A 194 18.57 -19.67 -12.30
C ILE A 194 17.47 -19.14 -13.22
N PHE A 195 17.55 -17.87 -13.60
CA PHE A 195 16.51 -17.19 -14.37
C PHE A 195 16.88 -16.99 -15.85
N SER A 196 18.14 -17.21 -16.27
CA SER A 196 18.57 -16.99 -17.67
C SER A 196 17.92 -17.94 -18.67
N ASP A 197 17.61 -19.15 -18.25
CA ASP A 197 16.98 -20.18 -19.10
C ASP A 197 15.46 -20.27 -18.90
N ILE A 198 14.88 -19.39 -18.07
CA ILE A 198 13.46 -19.39 -17.75
C ILE A 198 12.74 -18.40 -18.66
N SER A 199 11.57 -18.82 -19.17
CA SER A 199 10.74 -17.90 -19.95
C SER A 199 10.30 -16.70 -19.11
N PRO A 200 10.13 -15.51 -19.71
CA PRO A 200 9.66 -14.31 -19.01
C PRO A 200 8.38 -14.55 -18.22
N MET A 201 7.50 -15.42 -18.73
CA MET A 201 6.25 -15.77 -18.06
C MET A 201 6.49 -16.56 -16.76
N ILE A 202 7.41 -17.51 -16.74
CA ILE A 202 7.74 -18.28 -15.53
C ILE A 202 8.38 -17.36 -14.49
N PHE A 203 9.25 -16.45 -14.93
CA PHE A 203 9.82 -15.43 -14.04
C PHE A 203 8.74 -14.57 -13.38
N MET A 204 7.80 -14.01 -14.17
CA MET A 204 6.70 -13.21 -13.64
C MET A 204 5.86 -13.97 -12.62
N VAL A 205 5.52 -15.23 -12.93
CA VAL A 205 4.76 -16.07 -11.98
C VAL A 205 5.55 -16.34 -10.72
N ALA A 206 6.83 -16.66 -10.81
CA ALA A 206 7.68 -16.94 -9.66
C ALA A 206 7.84 -15.73 -8.72
N VAL A 207 8.15 -14.55 -9.29
CA VAL A 207 8.34 -13.32 -8.48
C VAL A 207 7.05 -12.74 -7.91
N LEU A 208 5.89 -13.26 -8.30
CA LEU A 208 4.60 -12.94 -7.70
C LEU A 208 4.10 -14.01 -6.73
N ALA A 209 4.25 -15.29 -7.08
CA ALA A 209 3.77 -16.40 -6.26
C ALA A 209 4.60 -16.61 -4.99
N LEU A 210 5.94 -16.53 -5.10
CA LEU A 210 6.81 -16.71 -3.95
C LEU A 210 6.58 -15.64 -2.85
N PRO A 211 6.55 -14.33 -3.15
CA PRO A 211 6.22 -13.35 -2.12
C PRO A 211 4.84 -13.56 -1.52
N ALA A 212 3.82 -13.90 -2.33
CA ALA A 212 2.47 -14.16 -1.84
C ALA A 212 2.44 -15.29 -0.81
N ILE A 213 3.31 -16.29 -0.94
CA ILE A 213 3.46 -17.38 0.04
C ILE A 213 4.27 -16.88 1.24
N LEU A 214 5.43 -16.28 1.00
CA LEU A 214 6.39 -15.89 2.04
C LEU A 214 5.84 -14.82 2.99
N THR A 215 5.01 -13.89 2.50
CA THR A 215 4.37 -12.85 3.33
C THR A 215 3.47 -13.41 4.43
N ASN A 216 3.07 -14.67 4.33
CA ASN A 216 2.30 -15.33 5.39
C ASN A 216 3.16 -15.79 6.57
N PHE A 217 4.48 -15.84 6.43
CA PHE A 217 5.42 -16.31 7.43
C PHE A 217 6.43 -15.22 7.85
N ALA A 218 6.61 -14.21 7.01
CA ALA A 218 7.58 -13.15 7.21
C ALA A 218 6.91 -11.76 7.04
N ASN A 219 7.62 -10.71 7.48
CA ASN A 219 7.11 -9.34 7.33
C ASN A 219 6.88 -9.00 5.86
N ASN A 220 5.67 -8.55 5.54
CA ASN A 220 5.22 -8.24 4.17
C ASN A 220 6.13 -7.22 3.47
N ILE A 221 6.60 -6.19 4.20
CA ILE A 221 7.45 -5.14 3.63
C ILE A 221 8.81 -5.70 3.29
N VAL A 222 9.41 -6.48 4.19
CA VAL A 222 10.74 -7.08 3.96
C VAL A 222 10.71 -8.01 2.75
N VAL A 223 9.71 -8.89 2.67
CA VAL A 223 9.55 -9.79 1.53
C VAL A 223 9.36 -9.00 0.24
N ALA A 224 8.46 -8.01 0.23
CA ALA A 224 8.21 -7.19 -0.95
C ALA A 224 9.48 -6.44 -1.40
N MET A 225 10.30 -5.95 -0.47
CA MET A 225 11.54 -5.25 -0.77
C MET A 225 12.58 -6.17 -1.43
N ILE A 226 12.72 -7.41 -0.95
CA ILE A 226 13.64 -8.40 -1.56
C ILE A 226 13.20 -8.69 -3.00
N PHE A 227 11.92 -8.97 -3.22
CA PHE A 227 11.42 -9.28 -4.56
C PHE A 227 11.39 -8.08 -5.49
N LEU A 228 11.21 -6.85 -4.97
CA LEU A 228 11.36 -5.61 -5.73
C LEU A 228 12.76 -5.54 -6.37
N GLN A 229 13.79 -5.85 -5.59
CA GLN A 229 15.17 -5.82 -6.07
C GLN A 229 15.42 -6.87 -7.18
N ILE A 230 14.88 -8.07 -7.00
CA ILE A 230 14.94 -9.14 -7.99
C ILE A 230 14.26 -8.69 -9.30
N ILE A 231 13.07 -8.11 -9.21
CA ILE A 231 12.30 -7.60 -10.36
C ILE A 231 13.09 -6.50 -11.08
N CYS A 232 13.62 -5.52 -10.33
CA CYS A 232 14.36 -4.39 -10.92
C CYS A 232 15.71 -4.81 -11.52
N SER A 233 16.34 -5.86 -11.00
CA SER A 233 17.65 -6.32 -11.47
C SER A 233 17.53 -7.25 -12.68
N ILE A 234 16.57 -8.16 -12.69
CA ILE A 234 16.47 -9.23 -13.70
C ILE A 234 15.40 -8.91 -14.76
N GLY A 235 14.29 -8.26 -14.36
CA GLY A 235 13.18 -7.96 -15.27
C GLY A 235 13.58 -7.26 -16.55
N PRO A 236 14.42 -6.19 -16.52
CA PRO A 236 14.86 -5.50 -17.72
C PRO A 236 15.66 -6.39 -18.67
N SER A 237 16.49 -7.32 -18.16
CA SER A 237 17.28 -8.25 -19.00
C SER A 237 16.40 -9.27 -19.73
N LEU A 238 15.19 -9.54 -19.19
CA LEU A 238 14.19 -10.40 -19.82
C LEU A 238 13.20 -9.63 -20.70
N GLY A 239 13.41 -8.31 -20.90
CA GLY A 239 12.50 -7.45 -21.67
C GLY A 239 11.16 -7.18 -21.03
N ILE A 240 11.05 -7.33 -19.70
CA ILE A 240 9.81 -7.15 -18.95
C ILE A 240 9.72 -5.71 -18.44
N ASP A 241 8.55 -5.05 -18.63
CA ASP A 241 8.24 -3.81 -17.94
C ASP A 241 8.04 -4.10 -16.45
N THR A 242 8.93 -3.56 -15.64
CA THR A 242 8.94 -3.82 -14.18
C THR A 242 7.82 -3.11 -13.44
N TYR A 243 7.29 -1.99 -13.95
CA TYR A 243 6.28 -1.20 -13.24
C TYR A 243 4.97 -1.97 -12.97
N PRO A 244 4.31 -2.61 -13.96
CA PRO A 244 3.12 -3.42 -13.70
C PRO A 244 3.39 -4.57 -12.73
N LEU A 245 4.57 -5.18 -12.81
CA LEU A 245 4.96 -6.31 -11.97
C LEU A 245 5.11 -5.87 -10.51
N VAL A 246 5.69 -4.69 -10.28
CA VAL A 246 5.79 -4.08 -8.94
C VAL A 246 4.42 -3.72 -8.38
N MET A 247 3.46 -3.28 -9.22
CA MET A 247 2.07 -3.05 -8.78
C MET A 247 1.40 -4.35 -8.33
N CYS A 248 1.61 -5.44 -9.07
CA CYS A 248 1.12 -6.77 -8.68
C CYS A 248 1.80 -7.25 -7.38
N LEU A 249 3.10 -7.09 -7.24
CA LEU A 249 3.85 -7.43 -6.03
C LEU A 249 3.30 -6.67 -4.80
N LEU A 250 3.01 -5.39 -4.95
CA LEU A 250 2.44 -4.56 -3.90
C LEU A 250 1.10 -5.10 -3.41
N LEU A 251 0.22 -5.51 -4.32
CA LEU A 251 -1.08 -6.07 -3.95
C LEU A 251 -0.93 -7.45 -3.31
N LEU A 252 -0.17 -8.34 -3.93
CA LEU A 252 0.02 -9.71 -3.45
C LEU A 252 0.77 -9.74 -2.12
N GLY A 253 1.77 -8.88 -1.93
CA GLY A 253 2.49 -8.75 -0.67
C GLY A 253 1.60 -8.29 0.50
N ASN A 254 0.49 -7.62 0.24
CA ASN A 254 -0.47 -7.25 1.28
C ASN A 254 -1.56 -8.30 1.53
N ILE A 255 -1.72 -9.31 0.65
CA ILE A 255 -2.71 -10.38 0.81
C ILE A 255 -2.10 -11.54 1.61
N ALA A 256 -1.95 -11.33 2.91
CA ALA A 256 -1.40 -12.31 3.83
C ALA A 256 -2.48 -12.76 4.82
N PHE A 257 -3.07 -13.95 4.59
CA PHE A 257 -4.20 -14.47 5.35
C PHE A 257 -4.08 -15.92 5.79
N TYR A 258 -3.05 -16.65 5.35
CA TYR A 258 -2.96 -18.08 5.61
C TYR A 258 -2.55 -18.42 7.03
N THR A 259 -1.94 -17.50 7.76
CA THR A 259 -1.56 -17.70 9.16
C THR A 259 -2.07 -16.56 10.04
N PRO A 260 -2.32 -16.82 11.34
CA PRO A 260 -2.75 -15.76 12.28
C PRO A 260 -1.74 -14.62 12.40
N ALA A 261 -0.46 -14.93 12.24
CA ALA A 261 0.64 -13.96 12.31
C ALA A 261 0.84 -13.13 11.04
N ALA A 262 0.19 -13.51 9.93
CA ALA A 262 0.42 -12.90 8.63
C ALA A 262 -0.03 -11.43 8.54
N SER A 263 -1.13 -11.08 9.20
CA SER A 263 -1.64 -9.70 9.21
C SER A 263 -2.60 -9.46 10.38
N GLY A 264 -2.79 -8.18 10.75
CA GLY A 264 -3.77 -7.80 11.77
C GLY A 264 -5.19 -8.32 11.50
N PRO A 265 -5.74 -8.14 10.28
CA PRO A 265 -7.02 -8.73 9.91
C PRO A 265 -7.04 -10.26 9.97
N ALA A 266 -5.95 -10.94 9.61
CA ALA A 266 -5.83 -12.38 9.77
C ALA A 266 -5.89 -12.78 11.24
N ALA A 267 -5.12 -12.11 12.11
CA ALA A 267 -5.16 -12.35 13.55
C ALA A 267 -6.57 -12.20 14.14
N MET A 268 -7.34 -11.22 13.69
CA MET A 268 -8.73 -11.02 14.12
C MET A 268 -9.66 -12.19 13.67
N VAL A 269 -9.46 -12.68 12.45
CA VAL A 269 -10.26 -13.80 11.91
C VAL A 269 -9.93 -15.10 12.65
N PHE A 270 -8.66 -15.41 12.84
CA PHE A 270 -8.22 -16.64 13.52
C PHE A 270 -8.38 -16.58 15.04
N GLY A 271 -8.36 -15.39 15.63
CA GLY A 271 -8.58 -15.20 17.07
C GLY A 271 -10.03 -15.27 17.51
N ASN A 272 -10.98 -15.26 16.57
CA ASN A 272 -12.38 -15.41 16.88
C ASN A 272 -12.75 -16.90 16.94
N THR A 273 -12.99 -17.40 18.16
CA THR A 273 -13.32 -18.81 18.42
C THR A 273 -14.76 -19.19 18.07
N GLU A 274 -15.59 -18.22 17.70
CA GLU A 274 -17.00 -18.43 17.34
C GLU A 274 -17.22 -18.78 15.85
N TRP A 275 -16.15 -18.83 15.06
CA TRP A 275 -16.24 -19.00 13.59
C TRP A 275 -15.75 -20.38 13.15
#